data_cc83c8de3a9e601d08ceb843503eb616
#
_entry.id   cc83c8de3a9e601d08ceb843503eb616
#
_cell.length_a   1.000
_cell.length_b   1.000
_cell.length_c   1.000
_cell.angle_alpha   90.00
_cell.angle_beta   90.00
_cell.angle_gamma   90.00
#
_symmetry.space_group_name_H-M   'P 1'
#
loop_
_entity.id
_entity.type
_entity.pdbx_description
1 polymer ?
#
loop_
_entity_poly.entity_id
_entity_poly.type
_entity_poly.pdbx_seq_one_letter_code
_entity_poly.pdbx_strand_id
1 'polypeptide(L)'
;MSIFRLTLLALVACAPLLAQAAQHSLTTAWPVNVGPLNPHLYTPNQMFAQSMVYEPLVKYQADGSVQPWLATRWRHSADGKTWWFTLREDVTFSNGEPFNAQAAAANFQAVLANRQRHAWLELANQITDVRALSASELQLTLKSAYAPLLQELALPRPFRFIAPSQFIDGGTANGIKAPIGTGPWRLASSQLNQRDVLVRNERYWGNKPALQQITIKVIPDATSRAVAFETGEIDMIYGDEGLLPLDTFERFRHHPGYAARLSAPAET
;
A
#
# COMPACT_ATOMS: atom_id res chain seq x y z
N MET A 1 26.33 33.42 62.54
CA MET A 1 25.09 34.13 62.23
C MET A 1 25.04 34.34 60.77
N SER A 2 24.08 33.79 60.11
CA SER A 2 23.66 33.92 58.74
C SER A 2 23.74 32.59 57.97
N ILE A 3 22.66 31.83 58.07
CA ILE A 3 22.36 30.67 57.22
C ILE A 3 21.16 31.12 56.42
N PHE A 4 21.32 31.23 55.09
CA PHE A 4 20.20 31.15 54.11
C PHE A 4 20.78 31.35 52.70
N ARG A 5 20.93 30.26 51.95
CA ARG A 5 20.88 30.21 50.50
C ARG A 5 21.28 28.80 50.03
N LEU A 6 20.31 28.00 49.72
CA LEU A 6 20.39 26.93 48.70
C LEU A 6 19.02 26.24 48.61
N THR A 7 18.24 26.61 47.61
CA THR A 7 17.29 25.70 46.95
C THR A 7 16.55 26.48 45.88
N LEU A 8 17.03 26.44 44.66
CA LEU A 8 16.21 26.66 43.47
C LEU A 8 17.04 26.32 42.22
N LEU A 9 17.11 25.05 41.85
CA LEU A 9 17.56 24.62 40.51
C LEU A 9 17.23 23.14 40.33
N ALA A 10 16.01 22.84 39.97
CA ALA A 10 15.65 21.55 39.36
C ALA A 10 14.24 21.60 38.83
N LEU A 11 13.99 22.30 37.72
CA LEU A 11 12.76 22.15 36.94
C LEU A 11 12.92 22.79 35.55
N VAL A 12 13.80 22.25 34.71
CA VAL A 12 13.75 22.50 33.27
C VAL A 12 14.49 21.34 32.56
N ALA A 13 13.86 20.24 32.30
CA ALA A 13 14.38 19.27 31.36
C ALA A 13 13.33 18.18 30.97
N CYS A 14 12.09 18.57 30.65
CA CYS A 14 11.10 17.57 30.18
C CYS A 14 10.26 18.01 28.96
N ALA A 15 10.65 19.07 28.25
CA ALA A 15 9.86 19.60 27.15
C ALA A 15 10.24 19.15 25.72
N PRO A 16 11.43 18.60 25.39
CA PRO A 16 11.73 18.30 23.98
C PRO A 16 11.27 16.91 23.48
N LEU A 17 10.90 15.96 24.34
CA LEU A 17 10.59 14.59 23.92
C LEU A 17 9.20 14.41 23.29
N LEU A 18 8.25 15.25 23.63
CA LEU A 18 6.89 15.19 23.06
C LEU A 18 6.79 15.85 21.67
N ALA A 19 7.61 16.86 21.39
CA ALA A 19 7.64 17.54 20.10
C ALA A 19 8.27 16.67 18.98
N GLN A 20 9.16 15.75 19.32
CA GLN A 20 9.86 14.90 18.35
C GLN A 20 8.99 13.72 17.88
N ALA A 21 8.04 13.25 18.70
CA ALA A 21 7.09 12.21 18.31
C ALA A 21 6.07 12.70 17.27
N ALA A 22 5.72 13.98 17.28
CA ALA A 22 4.80 14.59 16.31
C ALA A 22 5.39 14.74 14.89
N GLN A 23 6.72 14.79 14.75
CA GLN A 23 7.40 14.95 13.44
C GLN A 23 7.44 13.68 12.58
N HIS A 24 7.08 12.51 13.13
CA HIS A 24 7.18 11.23 12.43
C HIS A 24 5.83 10.54 12.21
N SER A 25 4.74 11.25 12.42
CA SER A 25 3.38 10.75 12.18
C SER A 25 2.59 11.69 11.27
N LEU A 26 1.64 11.11 10.54
CA LEU A 26 0.68 11.82 9.70
C LEU A 26 -0.72 11.36 10.06
N THR A 27 -1.66 12.28 10.20
CA THR A 27 -3.08 11.99 10.34
C THR A 27 -3.82 12.46 9.08
N THR A 28 -4.58 11.56 8.48
CA THR A 28 -5.46 11.85 7.35
C THR A 28 -6.86 11.32 7.63
N ALA A 29 -7.80 11.55 6.72
CA ALA A 29 -9.14 11.01 6.84
C ALA A 29 -9.59 10.32 5.54
N TRP A 30 -10.43 9.30 5.71
CA TRP A 30 -11.08 8.58 4.63
C TRP A 30 -12.56 8.34 4.98
N PRO A 31 -13.48 8.21 4.00
CA PRO A 31 -14.91 8.02 4.30
C PRO A 31 -15.25 6.75 5.06
N VAL A 32 -14.44 5.71 4.91
CA VAL A 32 -14.65 4.37 5.50
C VAL A 32 -13.31 3.78 5.95
N ASN A 33 -13.35 2.74 6.79
CA ASN A 33 -12.15 1.97 7.14
C ASN A 33 -11.49 1.34 5.91
N VAL A 34 -10.19 1.10 5.99
CA VAL A 34 -9.41 0.41 4.93
C VAL A 34 -9.82 -1.06 4.73
N GLY A 35 -10.66 -1.59 5.62
CA GLY A 35 -11.17 -2.95 5.54
C GLY A 35 -10.12 -4.03 5.79
N PRO A 36 -10.41 -5.28 5.43
CA PRO A 36 -9.52 -6.41 5.69
C PRO A 36 -8.24 -6.38 4.86
N LEU A 37 -8.13 -5.51 3.86
CA LEU A 37 -6.99 -5.40 2.95
C LEU A 37 -6.60 -6.75 2.30
N ASN A 38 -7.60 -7.55 1.89
CA ASN A 38 -7.32 -8.74 1.10
C ASN A 38 -6.96 -8.32 -0.33
N PRO A 39 -5.71 -8.53 -0.82
CA PRO A 39 -5.28 -8.01 -2.12
C PRO A 39 -6.01 -8.67 -3.29
N HIS A 40 -6.62 -9.83 -3.06
CA HIS A 40 -7.35 -10.60 -4.07
C HIS A 40 -8.88 -10.45 -3.96
N LEU A 41 -9.40 -9.82 -2.89
CA LEU A 41 -10.84 -9.51 -2.69
C LEU A 41 -11.10 -8.03 -2.44
N TYR A 42 -10.34 -7.21 -3.08
CA TYR A 42 -10.30 -5.76 -2.95
C TYR A 42 -11.65 -5.06 -3.17
N THR A 43 -11.78 -3.88 -2.58
CA THR A 43 -12.80 -2.89 -2.93
C THR A 43 -12.11 -1.64 -3.51
N PRO A 44 -12.69 -0.97 -4.53
CA PRO A 44 -12.07 0.20 -5.15
C PRO A 44 -11.65 1.28 -4.15
N ASN A 45 -12.49 1.57 -3.16
CA ASN A 45 -12.27 2.64 -2.18
C ASN A 45 -11.10 2.39 -1.21
N GLN A 46 -10.45 1.22 -1.28
CA GLN A 46 -9.37 0.82 -0.36
C GLN A 46 -8.03 0.63 -1.08
N MET A 47 -7.97 0.89 -2.38
CA MET A 47 -6.77 0.62 -3.18
C MET A 47 -5.54 1.41 -2.76
N PHE A 48 -5.71 2.63 -2.25
CA PHE A 48 -4.59 3.40 -1.73
C PHE A 48 -3.89 2.67 -0.57
N ALA A 49 -4.65 2.15 0.40
CA ALA A 49 -4.10 1.40 1.53
C ALA A 49 -3.52 0.04 1.11
N GLN A 50 -4.15 -0.63 0.15
CA GLN A 50 -3.58 -1.85 -0.43
C GLN A 50 -2.23 -1.60 -1.09
N SER A 51 -2.08 -0.50 -1.84
CA SER A 51 -0.82 -0.12 -2.48
C SER A 51 0.28 0.25 -1.49
N MET A 52 -0.06 0.60 -0.26
CA MET A 52 0.90 0.85 0.82
C MET A 52 1.42 -0.45 1.44
N VAL A 53 0.58 -1.50 1.49
CA VAL A 53 0.90 -2.78 2.16
C VAL A 53 1.46 -3.80 1.18
N TYR A 54 1.00 -3.80 -0.08
CA TYR A 54 1.34 -4.82 -1.07
C TYR A 54 2.02 -4.23 -2.30
N GLU A 55 2.99 -4.95 -2.82
CA GLU A 55 3.78 -4.53 -3.98
C GLU A 55 3.56 -5.45 -5.18
N PRO A 56 3.75 -4.93 -6.42
CA PRO A 56 3.67 -5.68 -7.66
C PRO A 56 5.02 -6.27 -8.07
N LEU A 57 5.01 -7.15 -9.08
CA LEU A 57 6.26 -7.58 -9.74
C LEU A 57 6.97 -6.41 -10.44
N VAL A 58 6.21 -5.55 -11.09
CA VAL A 58 6.69 -4.39 -11.86
C VAL A 58 5.85 -3.17 -11.51
N LYS A 59 6.41 -1.97 -11.64
CA LYS A 59 5.76 -0.73 -11.19
C LYS A 59 5.50 0.20 -12.36
N TYR A 60 4.33 0.80 -12.41
CA TYR A 60 3.95 1.82 -13.37
C TYR A 60 4.69 3.13 -13.14
N GLN A 61 5.06 3.79 -14.22
CA GLN A 61 5.62 5.14 -14.23
C GLN A 61 4.59 6.14 -14.78
N ALA A 62 4.79 7.43 -14.48
CA ALA A 62 3.91 8.50 -14.94
C ALA A 62 3.87 8.65 -16.47
N ASP A 63 4.89 8.18 -17.19
CA ASP A 63 4.97 8.17 -18.65
C ASP A 63 4.33 6.93 -19.30
N GLY A 64 3.68 6.07 -18.51
CA GLY A 64 3.08 4.82 -18.96
C GLY A 64 4.05 3.65 -19.12
N SER A 65 5.34 3.86 -18.90
CA SER A 65 6.33 2.78 -18.89
C SER A 65 6.25 1.93 -17.62
N VAL A 66 6.88 0.76 -17.67
CA VAL A 66 6.96 -0.16 -16.53
C VAL A 66 8.42 -0.35 -16.14
N GLN A 67 8.71 -0.27 -14.84
CA GLN A 67 10.04 -0.50 -14.31
C GLN A 67 10.09 -1.76 -13.42
N PRO A 68 11.31 -2.35 -13.25
CA PRO A 68 11.53 -3.41 -12.27
C PRO A 68 11.09 -2.99 -10.87
N TRP A 69 10.50 -3.96 -10.11
CA TRP A 69 10.16 -3.76 -8.71
C TRP A 69 10.49 -5.02 -7.90
N LEU A 70 9.51 -5.89 -7.53
CA LEU A 70 9.81 -7.19 -6.93
C LEU A 70 10.45 -8.15 -7.93
N ALA A 71 10.18 -8.01 -9.23
CA ALA A 71 10.97 -8.59 -10.30
C ALA A 71 12.06 -7.61 -10.74
N THR A 72 13.30 -8.08 -10.83
CA THR A 72 14.47 -7.28 -11.26
C THR A 72 14.63 -7.26 -12.77
N ARG A 73 14.15 -8.28 -13.46
CA ARG A 73 14.18 -8.44 -14.91
C ARG A 73 13.16 -9.47 -15.36
N TRP A 74 12.84 -9.44 -16.64
CA TRP A 74 11.97 -10.42 -17.28
C TRP A 74 12.37 -10.66 -18.71
N ARG A 75 11.93 -11.79 -19.25
CA ARG A 75 12.05 -12.19 -20.65
C ARG A 75 10.84 -12.99 -21.06
N HIS A 76 10.60 -13.12 -22.35
CA HIS A 76 9.54 -13.96 -22.90
C HIS A 76 10.05 -14.84 -24.04
N SER A 77 9.30 -15.90 -24.36
CA SER A 77 9.52 -16.73 -25.54
C SER A 77 9.24 -15.96 -26.84
N ALA A 78 9.78 -16.45 -27.95
CA ALA A 78 9.60 -15.80 -29.26
C ALA A 78 8.11 -15.66 -29.67
N ASP A 79 7.26 -16.61 -29.24
CA ASP A 79 5.80 -16.60 -29.48
C ASP A 79 5.04 -15.76 -28.45
N GLY A 80 5.72 -15.15 -27.46
CA GLY A 80 5.12 -14.30 -26.43
C GLY A 80 4.22 -15.00 -25.43
N LYS A 81 4.19 -16.35 -25.41
CA LYS A 81 3.28 -17.11 -24.54
C LYS A 81 3.90 -17.49 -23.20
N THR A 82 5.21 -17.57 -23.09
CA THR A 82 5.88 -17.92 -21.85
C THR A 82 6.71 -16.75 -21.39
N TRP A 83 6.53 -16.35 -20.14
CA TRP A 83 7.25 -15.25 -19.50
C TRP A 83 8.02 -15.76 -18.29
N TRP A 84 9.23 -15.28 -18.11
CA TRP A 84 10.09 -15.59 -16.96
C TRP A 84 10.44 -14.30 -16.27
N PHE A 85 10.26 -14.27 -14.95
CA PHE A 85 10.58 -13.15 -14.07
C PHE A 85 11.66 -13.57 -13.10
N THR A 86 12.76 -12.83 -13.05
CA THR A 86 13.77 -12.97 -12.00
C THR A 86 13.36 -12.07 -10.84
N LEU A 87 13.12 -12.66 -9.67
CA LEU A 87 12.68 -11.98 -8.48
C LEU A 87 13.86 -11.48 -7.64
N ARG A 88 13.62 -10.46 -6.82
CA ARG A 88 14.54 -10.04 -5.77
C ARG A 88 14.72 -11.15 -4.74
N GLU A 89 15.94 -11.25 -4.19
CA GLU A 89 16.26 -12.24 -3.15
C GLU A 89 16.38 -11.61 -1.76
N ASP A 90 16.35 -10.27 -1.68
CA ASP A 90 16.50 -9.47 -0.47
C ASP A 90 15.16 -9.02 0.13
N VAL A 91 14.03 -9.59 -0.30
CA VAL A 91 12.69 -9.18 0.11
C VAL A 91 12.09 -10.18 1.10
N THR A 92 11.53 -9.65 2.18
CA THR A 92 10.69 -10.42 3.11
C THR A 92 9.32 -9.76 3.25
N PHE A 93 8.32 -10.56 3.55
CA PHE A 93 7.05 -10.05 4.07
C PHE A 93 7.26 -9.39 5.44
N SER A 94 6.33 -8.56 5.86
CA SER A 94 6.44 -7.80 7.10
C SER A 94 6.49 -8.67 8.37
N ASN A 95 6.09 -9.94 8.29
CA ASN A 95 6.23 -10.95 9.34
C ASN A 95 7.57 -11.71 9.31
N GLY A 96 8.44 -11.45 8.31
CA GLY A 96 9.75 -12.06 8.16
C GLY A 96 9.79 -13.29 7.25
N GLU A 97 8.65 -13.76 6.73
CA GLU A 97 8.66 -14.81 5.70
C GLU A 97 9.37 -14.32 4.43
N PRO A 98 10.15 -15.17 3.74
CA PRO A 98 10.81 -14.77 2.50
C PRO A 98 9.77 -14.55 1.37
N PHE A 99 9.93 -13.48 0.60
CA PHE A 99 9.29 -13.37 -0.70
C PHE A 99 10.17 -14.08 -1.73
N ASN A 100 9.63 -15.10 -2.37
CA ASN A 100 10.31 -15.91 -3.38
C ASN A 100 9.34 -16.36 -4.46
N ALA A 101 9.83 -17.09 -5.47
CA ALA A 101 8.98 -17.53 -6.57
C ALA A 101 7.88 -18.51 -6.13
N GLN A 102 8.08 -19.29 -5.06
CA GLN A 102 7.05 -20.15 -4.50
C GLN A 102 5.92 -19.34 -3.88
N ALA A 103 6.25 -18.32 -3.09
CA ALA A 103 5.26 -17.40 -2.52
C ALA A 103 4.52 -16.62 -3.62
N ALA A 104 5.23 -16.14 -4.64
CA ALA A 104 4.62 -15.47 -5.79
C ALA A 104 3.67 -16.41 -6.54
N ALA A 105 4.11 -17.63 -6.88
CA ALA A 105 3.27 -18.62 -7.56
C ALA A 105 2.01 -18.96 -6.76
N ALA A 106 2.11 -19.13 -5.44
CA ALA A 106 0.95 -19.38 -4.58
C ALA A 106 -0.08 -18.24 -4.64
N ASN A 107 0.37 -16.98 -4.67
CA ASN A 107 -0.51 -15.82 -4.82
C ASN A 107 -1.20 -15.79 -6.20
N PHE A 108 -0.46 -16.03 -7.28
CA PHE A 108 -1.06 -16.18 -8.62
C PHE A 108 -2.11 -17.30 -8.64
N GLN A 109 -1.80 -18.45 -8.08
CA GLN A 109 -2.73 -19.59 -8.02
C GLN A 109 -3.99 -19.24 -7.23
N ALA A 110 -3.88 -18.51 -6.11
CA ALA A 110 -5.02 -18.04 -5.33
C ALA A 110 -5.93 -17.10 -6.14
N VAL A 111 -5.35 -16.18 -6.93
CA VAL A 111 -6.10 -15.32 -7.86
C VAL A 111 -6.79 -16.17 -8.94
N LEU A 112 -6.06 -17.09 -9.56
CA LEU A 112 -6.58 -17.92 -10.65
C LEU A 112 -7.65 -18.92 -10.18
N ALA A 113 -7.58 -19.41 -8.96
CA ALA A 113 -8.62 -20.23 -8.35
C ALA A 113 -9.95 -19.48 -8.21
N ASN A 114 -9.91 -18.16 -8.08
CA ASN A 114 -11.09 -17.28 -8.03
C ASN A 114 -11.24 -16.43 -9.29
N ARG A 115 -10.90 -16.99 -10.46
CA ARG A 115 -10.81 -16.29 -11.75
C ARG A 115 -12.07 -15.50 -12.12
N GLN A 116 -13.26 -15.99 -11.80
CA GLN A 116 -14.50 -15.29 -12.13
C GLN A 116 -14.58 -13.89 -11.48
N ARG A 117 -14.03 -13.72 -10.27
CA ARG A 117 -13.97 -12.43 -9.63
C ARG A 117 -13.10 -11.43 -10.41
N HIS A 118 -12.15 -11.94 -11.16
CA HIS A 118 -11.18 -11.17 -11.92
C HIS A 118 -11.43 -11.18 -13.42
N ALA A 119 -12.66 -11.56 -13.86
CA ALA A 119 -13.00 -11.66 -15.28
C ALA A 119 -12.90 -10.35 -16.07
N TRP A 120 -12.91 -9.21 -15.37
CA TRP A 120 -12.68 -7.88 -15.93
C TRP A 120 -11.23 -7.65 -16.37
N LEU A 121 -10.26 -8.43 -15.86
CA LEU A 121 -8.84 -8.33 -16.16
C LEU A 121 -8.43 -9.44 -17.11
N GLU A 122 -8.05 -9.07 -18.33
CA GLU A 122 -7.75 -10.06 -19.37
C GLU A 122 -6.55 -10.95 -19.03
N LEU A 123 -5.54 -10.42 -18.36
CA LEU A 123 -4.39 -11.22 -17.93
C LEU A 123 -4.81 -12.41 -17.05
N ALA A 124 -5.79 -12.24 -16.15
CA ALA A 124 -6.30 -13.35 -15.35
C ALA A 124 -6.93 -14.45 -16.22
N ASN A 125 -7.51 -14.08 -17.37
CA ASN A 125 -8.07 -15.03 -18.34
C ASN A 125 -6.99 -15.68 -19.22
N GLN A 126 -5.91 -14.95 -19.51
CA GLN A 126 -4.81 -15.41 -20.36
C GLN A 126 -3.88 -16.42 -19.66
N ILE A 127 -3.63 -16.26 -18.35
CA ILE A 127 -2.72 -17.15 -17.62
C ILE A 127 -3.29 -18.57 -17.52
N THR A 128 -2.56 -19.56 -18.04
CA THR A 128 -2.90 -20.98 -17.98
C THR A 128 -2.10 -21.73 -16.92
N ASP A 129 -0.87 -21.28 -16.63
CA ASP A 129 -0.01 -21.95 -15.66
C ASP A 129 0.96 -20.96 -15.02
N VAL A 130 1.32 -21.22 -13.77
CA VAL A 130 2.29 -20.43 -12.99
C VAL A 130 3.18 -21.39 -12.21
N ARG A 131 4.50 -21.27 -12.39
CA ARG A 131 5.50 -22.15 -11.75
C ARG A 131 6.65 -21.36 -11.16
N ALA A 132 7.07 -21.78 -9.99
CA ALA A 132 8.38 -21.44 -9.45
C ALA A 132 9.41 -22.42 -10.02
N LEU A 133 10.34 -21.96 -10.84
CA LEU A 133 11.40 -22.76 -11.41
C LEU A 133 12.59 -22.89 -10.44
N SER A 134 12.79 -21.86 -9.63
CA SER A 134 13.78 -21.81 -8.54
C SER A 134 13.24 -20.91 -7.43
N ALA A 135 14.04 -20.58 -6.44
CA ALA A 135 13.65 -19.60 -5.41
C ALA A 135 13.45 -18.20 -5.99
N SER A 136 14.18 -17.84 -7.06
CA SER A 136 14.16 -16.50 -7.65
C SER A 136 13.66 -16.45 -9.10
N GLU A 137 13.19 -17.55 -9.68
CA GLU A 137 12.65 -17.55 -11.04
C GLU A 137 11.20 -18.03 -11.09
N LEU A 138 10.29 -17.12 -11.49
CA LEU A 138 8.87 -17.36 -11.69
C LEU A 138 8.58 -17.46 -13.19
N GLN A 139 7.82 -18.47 -13.60
CA GLN A 139 7.32 -18.64 -14.96
C GLN A 139 5.81 -18.45 -15.01
N LEU A 140 5.34 -17.67 -15.99
CA LEU A 140 3.93 -17.58 -16.38
C LEU A 140 3.77 -18.15 -17.80
N THR A 141 2.73 -18.95 -18.01
CA THR A 141 2.33 -19.46 -19.33
C THR A 141 0.96 -18.89 -19.67
N LEU A 142 0.81 -18.40 -20.90
CA LEU A 142 -0.38 -17.75 -21.42
C LEU A 142 -1.03 -18.61 -22.53
N LYS A 143 -2.32 -18.42 -22.76
CA LYS A 143 -3.05 -18.99 -23.92
C LYS A 143 -2.51 -18.45 -25.24
N SER A 144 -2.26 -17.13 -25.29
CA SER A 144 -1.77 -16.40 -26.47
C SER A 144 -0.81 -15.31 -26.05
N ALA A 145 -0.04 -14.75 -27.00
CA ALA A 145 0.75 -13.55 -26.75
C ALA A 145 -0.15 -12.42 -26.27
N TYR A 146 0.27 -11.75 -25.18
CA TYR A 146 -0.52 -10.71 -24.55
C TYR A 146 0.36 -9.49 -24.22
N ALA A 147 0.29 -8.46 -25.07
CA ALA A 147 1.15 -7.29 -24.97
C ALA A 147 0.95 -6.47 -23.66
N PRO A 148 -0.28 -6.28 -23.12
CA PRO A 148 -0.50 -5.50 -21.91
C PRO A 148 -0.08 -6.19 -20.60
N LEU A 149 0.54 -7.39 -20.64
CA LEU A 149 0.86 -8.20 -19.47
C LEU A 149 1.57 -7.41 -18.36
N LEU A 150 2.61 -6.66 -18.71
CA LEU A 150 3.39 -5.92 -17.71
C LEU A 150 2.58 -4.78 -17.09
N GLN A 151 1.78 -4.09 -17.89
CA GLN A 151 0.91 -3.02 -17.43
C GLN A 151 -0.14 -3.56 -16.45
N GLU A 152 -0.76 -4.69 -16.76
CA GLU A 152 -1.76 -5.32 -15.88
C GLU A 152 -1.13 -5.90 -14.61
N LEU A 153 0.10 -6.41 -14.66
CA LEU A 153 0.86 -6.81 -13.47
C LEU A 153 1.22 -5.62 -12.56
N ALA A 154 1.32 -4.41 -13.10
CA ALA A 154 1.61 -3.20 -12.33
C ALA A 154 0.38 -2.63 -11.61
N LEU A 155 -0.85 -3.01 -12.01
CA LEU A 155 -2.08 -2.51 -11.40
C LEU A 155 -2.11 -2.78 -9.88
N PRO A 156 -2.82 -1.96 -9.09
CA PRO A 156 -2.93 -2.18 -7.64
C PRO A 156 -3.70 -3.44 -7.25
N ARG A 157 -4.22 -4.19 -8.20
CA ARG A 157 -5.03 -5.42 -8.04
C ARG A 157 -5.07 -6.26 -9.32
N PRO A 158 -5.32 -7.58 -9.28
CA PRO A 158 -5.29 -8.47 -8.12
C PRO A 158 -3.88 -9.03 -7.86
N PHE A 159 -2.93 -8.85 -8.78
CA PHE A 159 -1.61 -9.48 -8.73
C PHE A 159 -0.68 -8.75 -7.76
N ARG A 160 -1.02 -8.86 -6.47
CA ARG A 160 -0.27 -8.35 -5.31
C ARG A 160 0.01 -9.51 -4.36
N PHE A 161 1.07 -9.41 -3.58
CA PHE A 161 1.62 -10.56 -2.85
C PHE A 161 1.42 -10.41 -1.35
N ILE A 162 0.60 -11.33 -0.80
CA ILE A 162 0.42 -11.55 0.64
C ILE A 162 1.22 -12.78 1.06
N ALA A 163 1.73 -12.80 2.29
CA ALA A 163 2.43 -13.96 2.83
C ALA A 163 1.54 -15.22 2.78
N PRO A 164 2.00 -16.34 2.20
CA PRO A 164 1.19 -17.56 2.07
C PRO A 164 0.69 -18.13 3.39
N SER A 165 1.38 -17.90 4.51
CA SER A 165 0.92 -18.27 5.86
C SER A 165 -0.40 -17.59 6.25
N GLN A 166 -0.77 -16.52 5.56
CA GLN A 166 -2.01 -15.77 5.79
C GLN A 166 -3.20 -16.29 5.01
N PHE A 167 -3.01 -17.27 4.14
CA PHE A 167 -4.10 -17.92 3.41
C PHE A 167 -5.05 -18.67 4.35
N ILE A 168 -6.32 -18.68 3.97
CA ILE A 168 -7.37 -19.48 4.58
C ILE A 168 -7.76 -20.56 3.54
N ASP A 169 -7.82 -21.81 3.96
CA ASP A 169 -8.16 -22.95 3.09
C ASP A 169 -7.29 -23.04 1.81
N GLY A 170 -6.00 -22.71 1.94
CA GLY A 170 -5.05 -22.75 0.82
C GLY A 170 -5.14 -21.59 -0.17
N GLY A 171 -5.94 -20.56 0.11
CA GLY A 171 -6.12 -19.40 -0.76
C GLY A 171 -6.59 -18.15 -0.02
N THR A 172 -7.21 -17.25 -0.76
CA THR A 172 -7.69 -15.96 -0.25
C THR A 172 -9.17 -15.70 -0.52
N ALA A 173 -9.86 -16.64 -1.19
CA ALA A 173 -11.27 -16.49 -1.58
C ALA A 173 -12.21 -16.39 -0.37
N ASN A 174 -11.88 -17.06 0.74
CA ASN A 174 -12.64 -17.06 2.00
C ASN A 174 -12.15 -16.01 3.01
N GLY A 175 -11.26 -15.10 2.61
CA GLY A 175 -10.63 -14.11 3.46
C GLY A 175 -9.13 -14.35 3.66
N ILE A 176 -8.55 -13.63 4.59
CA ILE A 176 -7.14 -13.73 5.01
C ILE A 176 -7.05 -13.65 6.52
N LYS A 177 -5.99 -14.21 7.10
CA LYS A 177 -5.76 -14.14 8.56
C LYS A 177 -5.32 -12.74 8.98
N ALA A 178 -4.38 -12.14 8.25
CA ALA A 178 -3.88 -10.79 8.46
C ALA A 178 -3.28 -10.21 7.17
N PRO A 179 -3.30 -8.88 6.95
CA PRO A 179 -2.75 -8.23 5.77
C PRO A 179 -1.22 -8.10 5.84
N ILE A 180 -0.51 -9.18 5.59
CA ILE A 180 0.96 -9.26 5.65
C ILE A 180 1.52 -9.17 4.23
N GLY A 181 2.00 -7.99 3.83
CA GLY A 181 2.61 -7.73 2.52
C GLY A 181 4.11 -7.45 2.59
N THR A 182 4.70 -7.12 1.45
CA THR A 182 6.12 -6.74 1.32
C THR A 182 6.34 -5.23 1.37
N GLY A 183 5.25 -4.44 1.34
CA GLY A 183 5.29 -2.99 1.19
C GLY A 183 5.86 -2.22 2.38
N PRO A 184 6.05 -0.90 2.22
CA PRO A 184 6.66 -0.04 3.22
C PRO A 184 5.80 0.17 4.47
N TRP A 185 4.52 -0.18 4.42
CA TRP A 185 3.57 -0.02 5.52
C TRP A 185 2.90 -1.34 5.89
N ARG A 186 2.49 -1.46 7.15
CA ARG A 186 1.66 -2.57 7.66
C ARG A 186 0.50 -2.02 8.47
N LEU A 187 -0.66 -2.64 8.40
CA LEU A 187 -1.80 -2.32 9.24
C LEU A 187 -1.51 -2.79 10.67
N ALA A 188 -1.48 -1.86 11.62
CA ALA A 188 -1.23 -2.14 13.02
C ALA A 188 -2.54 -2.34 13.79
N SER A 189 -3.56 -1.53 13.49
CA SER A 189 -4.89 -1.66 14.11
C SER A 189 -5.97 -1.06 13.23
N SER A 190 -7.19 -1.55 13.38
CA SER A 190 -8.40 -1.00 12.77
C SER A 190 -9.49 -0.95 13.84
N GLN A 191 -10.11 0.21 13.99
CA GLN A 191 -11.27 0.44 14.85
C GLN A 191 -12.43 0.85 13.95
N LEU A 192 -13.45 0.01 13.89
CA LEU A 192 -14.59 0.18 12.98
C LEU A 192 -15.25 1.55 13.17
N ASN A 193 -15.47 2.26 12.06
CA ASN A 193 -16.05 3.61 11.99
C ASN A 193 -15.30 4.67 12.81
N GLN A 194 -14.04 4.43 13.15
CA GLN A 194 -13.22 5.38 13.91
C GLN A 194 -11.91 5.69 13.21
N ARG A 195 -11.03 4.71 13.07
CA ARG A 195 -9.71 4.92 12.47
C ARG A 195 -9.01 3.60 12.12
N ASP A 196 -8.07 3.72 11.22
CA ASP A 196 -7.05 2.72 10.94
C ASP A 196 -5.67 3.30 11.23
N VAL A 197 -4.75 2.47 11.69
CA VAL A 197 -3.37 2.86 11.97
C VAL A 197 -2.44 2.00 11.14
N LEU A 198 -1.69 2.64 10.25
CA LEU A 198 -0.58 2.05 9.52
C LEU A 198 0.72 2.44 10.20
N VAL A 199 1.63 1.49 10.35
CA VAL A 199 2.99 1.73 10.86
C VAL A 199 4.01 1.30 9.82
N ARG A 200 5.16 1.96 9.84
CA ARG A 200 6.26 1.65 8.95
C ARG A 200 6.69 0.19 9.09
N ASN A 201 6.92 -0.46 7.96
CA ASN A 201 7.51 -1.79 7.93
C ASN A 201 9.03 -1.68 8.12
N GLU A 202 9.52 -2.04 9.30
CA GLU A 202 10.95 -1.96 9.62
C GLU A 202 11.80 -2.99 8.85
N ARG A 203 11.15 -4.00 8.23
CA ARG A 203 11.78 -5.00 7.36
C ARG A 203 11.71 -4.63 5.88
N TYR A 204 11.22 -3.42 5.55
CA TYR A 204 11.09 -3.00 4.16
C TYR A 204 12.45 -3.00 3.46
N TRP A 205 12.51 -3.67 2.32
CA TRP A 205 13.71 -3.85 1.50
C TRP A 205 14.18 -2.59 0.78
N GLY A 206 13.24 -1.68 0.48
CA GLY A 206 13.53 -0.41 -0.19
C GLY A 206 13.83 0.73 0.79
N ASN A 207 13.79 1.95 0.28
CA ASN A 207 13.95 3.14 1.12
C ASN A 207 12.78 3.27 2.09
N LYS A 208 13.05 3.15 3.38
CA LYS A 208 12.02 3.26 4.41
C LYS A 208 11.43 4.67 4.44
N PRO A 209 10.09 4.81 4.57
CA PRO A 209 9.46 6.11 4.76
C PRO A 209 10.05 6.85 5.97
N ALA A 210 10.15 8.18 5.88
CA ALA A 210 10.55 9.01 7.01
C ALA A 210 9.49 8.98 8.13
N LEU A 211 8.21 8.94 7.76
CA LEU A 211 7.12 8.76 8.71
C LEU A 211 7.16 7.36 9.33
N GLN A 212 6.84 7.27 10.61
CA GLN A 212 6.74 6.02 11.35
C GLN A 212 5.31 5.50 11.45
N GLN A 213 4.33 6.42 11.39
CA GLN A 213 2.91 6.11 11.53
C GLN A 213 2.05 6.98 10.64
N ILE A 214 0.99 6.39 10.11
CA ILE A 214 -0.12 7.09 9.46
C ILE A 214 -1.41 6.68 10.16
N THR A 215 -2.16 7.66 10.67
CA THR A 215 -3.50 7.45 11.21
C THR A 215 -4.53 7.91 10.19
N ILE A 216 -5.44 7.03 9.82
CA ILE A 216 -6.53 7.31 8.88
C ILE A 216 -7.81 7.37 9.69
N LYS A 217 -8.32 8.56 9.97
CA LYS A 217 -9.62 8.75 10.65
C LYS A 217 -10.77 8.47 9.70
N VAL A 218 -11.82 7.86 10.20
CA VAL A 218 -13.04 7.66 9.41
C VAL A 218 -13.93 8.90 9.57
N ILE A 219 -13.99 9.72 8.51
CA ILE A 219 -14.84 10.92 8.44
C ILE A 219 -15.62 10.85 7.11
N PRO A 220 -16.86 10.34 7.11
CA PRO A 220 -17.63 10.10 5.88
C PRO A 220 -17.99 11.35 5.10
N ASP A 221 -18.30 12.45 5.80
CA ASP A 221 -18.75 13.69 5.18
C ASP A 221 -17.56 14.57 4.74
N ALA A 222 -17.62 15.06 3.49
CA ALA A 222 -16.54 15.84 2.88
C ALA A 222 -16.35 17.22 3.55
N THR A 223 -17.44 17.85 3.99
CA THR A 223 -17.39 19.15 4.69
C THR A 223 -16.76 18.96 6.08
N SER A 224 -17.12 17.90 6.77
CA SER A 224 -16.52 17.55 8.07
C SER A 224 -15.03 17.27 7.95
N ARG A 225 -14.56 16.63 6.84
CA ARG A 225 -13.13 16.46 6.57
C ARG A 225 -12.43 17.80 6.35
N ALA A 226 -13.07 18.73 5.63
CA ALA A 226 -12.52 20.07 5.45
C ALA A 226 -12.35 20.81 6.79
N VAL A 227 -13.36 20.76 7.67
CA VAL A 227 -13.29 21.34 9.01
C VAL A 227 -12.21 20.68 9.85
N ALA A 228 -12.09 19.35 9.82
CA ALA A 228 -11.05 18.63 10.53
C ALA A 228 -9.63 19.03 10.07
N PHE A 229 -9.45 19.34 8.79
CA PHE A 229 -8.20 19.87 8.25
C PHE A 229 -7.95 21.31 8.72
N GLU A 230 -8.94 22.20 8.64
CA GLU A 230 -8.82 23.60 9.07
C GLU A 230 -8.52 23.73 10.57
N THR A 231 -9.05 22.83 11.39
CA THR A 231 -8.81 22.81 12.85
C THR A 231 -7.53 22.08 13.25
N GLY A 232 -6.80 21.50 12.31
CA GLY A 232 -5.59 20.72 12.59
C GLY A 232 -5.86 19.34 13.20
N GLU A 233 -7.09 18.85 13.14
CA GLU A 233 -7.43 17.49 13.57
C GLU A 233 -6.85 16.43 12.63
N ILE A 234 -6.69 16.78 11.35
CA ILE A 234 -5.97 16.01 10.34
C ILE A 234 -4.96 16.91 9.63
N ASP A 235 -3.86 16.31 9.19
CA ASP A 235 -2.73 17.00 8.56
C ASP A 235 -2.87 17.07 7.04
N MET A 236 -3.66 16.16 6.44
CA MET A 236 -3.75 16.02 4.99
C MET A 236 -5.12 15.47 4.58
N ILE A 237 -5.63 15.97 3.46
CA ILE A 237 -6.70 15.34 2.68
C ILE A 237 -6.07 14.87 1.37
N TYR A 238 -6.20 13.58 1.06
CA TYR A 238 -5.64 12.96 -0.13
C TYR A 238 -6.70 12.07 -0.78
N GLY A 239 -6.82 12.13 -2.09
CA GLY A 239 -7.67 11.25 -2.86
C GLY A 239 -8.23 11.92 -4.11
N ASP A 240 -9.24 11.30 -4.67
CA ASP A 240 -9.95 11.69 -5.88
C ASP A 240 -11.21 12.53 -5.59
N GLU A 241 -12.04 12.71 -6.58
CA GLU A 241 -13.29 13.48 -6.49
C GLU A 241 -14.20 13.01 -5.35
N GLY A 242 -14.81 13.97 -4.65
CA GLY A 242 -15.72 13.71 -3.53
C GLY A 242 -15.05 13.62 -2.15
N LEU A 243 -13.72 13.62 -2.06
CA LEU A 243 -13.04 13.68 -0.76
C LEU A 243 -13.01 15.09 -0.18
N LEU A 244 -13.06 16.10 -1.03
CA LEU A 244 -13.17 17.51 -0.65
C LEU A 244 -14.13 18.22 -1.63
N PRO A 245 -15.05 19.10 -1.16
CA PRO A 245 -15.85 19.93 -2.05
C PRO A 245 -14.96 20.83 -2.92
N LEU A 246 -15.31 20.98 -4.21
CA LEU A 246 -14.48 21.71 -5.16
C LEU A 246 -14.25 23.18 -4.78
N ASP A 247 -15.28 23.84 -4.30
CA ASP A 247 -15.22 25.22 -3.79
C ASP A 247 -14.28 25.34 -2.58
N THR A 248 -14.30 24.36 -1.71
CA THR A 248 -13.39 24.27 -0.56
C THR A 248 -11.95 24.01 -1.01
N PHE A 249 -11.75 23.15 -2.02
CA PHE A 249 -10.44 22.93 -2.60
C PHE A 249 -9.86 24.22 -3.20
N GLU A 250 -10.67 24.98 -3.96
CA GLU A 250 -10.25 26.26 -4.53
C GLU A 250 -9.93 27.30 -3.44
N ARG A 251 -10.69 27.33 -2.36
CA ARG A 251 -10.40 28.18 -1.19
C ARG A 251 -9.07 27.79 -0.53
N PHE A 252 -8.79 26.50 -0.36
CA PHE A 252 -7.52 26.01 0.20
C PHE A 252 -6.32 26.29 -0.71
N ARG A 253 -6.51 26.18 -2.03
CA ARG A 253 -5.46 26.46 -3.01
C ARG A 253 -4.97 27.91 -2.95
N HIS A 254 -5.82 28.84 -2.60
CA HIS A 254 -5.50 30.26 -2.46
C HIS A 254 -5.12 30.66 -1.03
N HIS A 255 -5.18 29.77 -0.07
CA HIS A 255 -4.84 30.09 1.31
C HIS A 255 -3.31 29.96 1.54
N PRO A 256 -2.63 31.03 2.07
CA PRO A 256 -1.16 31.06 2.17
C PRO A 256 -0.58 30.01 3.15
N GLY A 257 -1.39 29.48 4.06
CA GLY A 257 -0.98 28.46 5.05
C GLY A 257 -1.15 27.01 4.58
N TYR A 258 -1.71 26.77 3.38
CA TYR A 258 -2.00 25.43 2.89
C TYR A 258 -1.25 25.13 1.59
N ALA A 259 -0.87 23.87 1.40
CA ALA A 259 -0.33 23.37 0.14
C ALA A 259 -1.39 22.50 -0.55
N ALA A 260 -1.99 23.00 -1.64
CA ALA A 260 -2.92 22.23 -2.46
C ALA A 260 -2.30 21.91 -3.82
N ARG A 261 -2.42 20.66 -4.26
CA ARG A 261 -1.91 20.18 -5.54
C ARG A 261 -2.92 19.28 -6.21
N LEU A 262 -3.12 19.46 -7.50
CA LEU A 262 -3.79 18.51 -8.37
C LEU A 262 -2.74 17.59 -9.00
N SER A 263 -3.00 16.29 -9.02
CA SER A 263 -2.26 15.38 -9.88
C SER A 263 -2.64 15.62 -11.34
N ALA A 264 -1.77 15.21 -12.28
CA ALA A 264 -2.20 15.06 -13.65
C ALA A 264 -3.39 14.08 -13.70
N PRO A 265 -4.37 14.31 -14.62
CA PRO A 265 -5.44 13.35 -14.80
C PRO A 265 -4.84 11.97 -15.09
N ALA A 266 -5.18 10.98 -14.28
CA ALA A 266 -4.89 9.59 -14.57
C ALA A 266 -6.14 9.02 -15.24
N GLU A 267 -6.09 8.84 -16.55
CA GLU A 267 -7.09 8.04 -17.25
C GLU A 267 -6.91 6.58 -16.83
N THR A 268 -7.94 6.01 -16.25
CA THR A 268 -8.00 4.61 -15.83
C THR A 268 -8.90 3.81 -16.78
#